data_da847a234a083ac6d389c5ade7773ecf
#
_entry.id   da847a234a083ac6d389c5ade7773ecf
#
_cell.length_a   1.000
_cell.length_b   1.000
_cell.length_c   1.000
_cell.angle_alpha   90.00
_cell.angle_beta   90.00
_cell.angle_gamma   90.00
#
_symmetry.space_group_name_H-M   'P 1'
#
loop_
_entity.id
_entity.type
_entity.pdbx_description
1 polymer ?
#
loop_
_entity_poly.entity_id
_entity_poly.type
_entity_poly.pdbx_seq_one_letter_code
_entity_poly.pdbx_strand_id
1 'polypeptide(L)' 'MFRRLVKTEDVDVEGRQYQVRYYAARTIHGGRRYSAEVILGPADRVIVDDSSMSNLEARIAHLVPATVYCRMLASQAA' A
#
# COMPACT_ATOMS: atom_id res chain seq x y z
N MET A 1 18.68 -4.05 -6.98
CA MET A 1 18.31 -3.46 -5.69
C MET A 1 17.42 -4.43 -4.94
N PHE A 2 17.79 -4.79 -3.73
CA PHE A 2 16.98 -5.68 -2.90
C PHE A 2 15.98 -4.89 -2.10
N ARG A 3 14.75 -5.36 -2.09
CA ARG A 3 13.77 -4.91 -1.12
C ARG A 3 13.37 -6.11 -0.25
N ARG A 4 13.19 -5.85 1.03
CA ARG A 4 12.90 -6.87 2.02
C ARG A 4 11.50 -6.65 2.57
N LEU A 5 10.71 -7.70 2.62
CA LEU A 5 9.40 -7.66 3.25
C LEU A 5 9.58 -7.42 4.76
N VAL A 6 9.01 -6.33 5.26
CA VAL A 6 9.08 -5.96 6.67
C VAL A 6 7.89 -6.52 7.44
N LYS A 7 6.70 -6.32 6.91
CA LYS A 7 5.48 -6.81 7.54
C LYS A 7 4.34 -6.84 6.53
N THR A 8 3.32 -7.58 6.87
CA THR A 8 2.07 -7.65 6.13
C THR A 8 0.94 -7.31 7.09
N GLU A 9 -0.03 -6.53 6.64
CA GLU A 9 -1.20 -6.25 7.47
C GLU A 9 -2.45 -6.29 6.60
N ASP A 10 -3.58 -6.58 7.24
CA ASP A 10 -4.89 -6.57 6.59
C ASP A 10 -5.64 -5.31 7.02
N VAL A 11 -6.13 -4.57 6.03
CA VAL A 11 -6.91 -3.36 6.27
C VAL A 11 -8.37 -3.66 5.94
N ASP A 12 -9.25 -3.45 6.90
CA ASP A 12 -10.68 -3.66 6.72
C ASP A 12 -11.32 -2.38 6.16
N VAL A 13 -12.02 -2.52 5.04
CA VAL A 13 -12.78 -1.43 4.45
C VAL A 13 -14.16 -1.99 4.08
N GLU A 14 -15.19 -1.51 4.72
CA GLU A 14 -16.58 -1.90 4.43
C GLU A 14 -16.78 -3.41 4.54
N GLY A 15 -16.17 -4.05 5.54
CA GLY A 15 -16.30 -5.48 5.76
C GLY A 15 -15.44 -6.38 4.90
N ARG A 16 -14.64 -5.79 4.00
CA ARG A 16 -13.66 -6.53 3.20
C ARG A 16 -12.26 -6.24 3.69
N GLN A 17 -11.41 -7.25 3.66
CA GLN A 17 -10.02 -7.12 4.06
C GLN A 17 -9.13 -7.02 2.83
N TYR A 18 -8.21 -6.06 2.87
CA TYR A 18 -7.23 -5.83 1.80
C TYR A 18 -5.84 -5.99 2.38
N GLN A 19 -5.02 -6.78 1.74
CA GLN A 19 -3.66 -7.03 2.19
C GLN A 19 -2.74 -5.89 1.78
N VAL A 20 -1.92 -5.43 2.72
CA VAL A 20 -0.88 -4.45 2.48
C VAL A 20 0.46 -5.06 2.87
N ARG A 21 1.41 -5.06 1.95
CA ARG A 21 2.76 -5.55 2.19
C ARG A 21 3.71 -4.38 2.26
N TYR A 22 4.49 -4.32 3.33
CA TYR A 22 5.47 -3.26 3.53
C TYR A 22 6.87 -3.78 3.30
N TYR A 23 7.65 -3.03 2.54
CA TYR A 23 9.01 -3.39 2.16
C TYR A 23 9.99 -2.29 2.56
N ALA A 24 11.21 -2.69 2.86
CA ALA A 24 12.33 -1.78 3.07
C ALA A 24 13.39 -2.03 2.00
N ALA A 25 14.00 -0.97 1.51
CA ALA A 25 15.08 -1.04 0.55
C ALA A 25 16.13 0.00 0.88
N ARG A 26 17.36 -0.22 0.40
CA ARG A 26 18.42 0.77 0.51
C ARG A 26 18.63 1.42 -0.85
N THR A 27 18.86 2.73 -0.83
CA THR A 27 19.24 3.45 -2.04
C THR A 27 20.72 3.23 -2.34
N ILE A 28 21.14 3.65 -3.51
CA ILE A 28 22.55 3.57 -3.93
C ILE A 28 23.48 4.30 -2.96
N HIS A 29 22.98 5.36 -2.34
CA HIS A 29 23.77 6.18 -1.41
C HIS A 29 23.61 5.75 0.05
N GLY A 30 23.05 4.57 0.30
CA GLY A 30 22.89 4.02 1.63
C GLY A 30 21.69 4.55 2.41
N GLY A 31 20.86 5.40 1.82
CA GLY A 31 19.63 5.86 2.42
C GLY A 31 18.59 4.75 2.46
N ARG A 32 17.60 4.90 3.33
CA ARG A 32 16.50 3.94 3.45
C ARG A 32 15.27 4.44 2.72
N ARG A 33 14.63 3.53 2.00
CA ARG A 33 13.33 3.77 1.37
C ARG A 33 12.38 2.67 1.80
N TYR A 34 11.12 3.02 1.90
CA TYR A 34 10.06 2.09 2.25
C TYR A 34 8.99 2.14 1.18
N SER A 35 8.36 1.01 0.93
CA SER A 35 7.24 0.94 0.00
C SER A 35 6.14 0.07 0.58
N ALA A 36 4.91 0.37 0.18
CA ALA A 36 3.75 -0.43 0.52
C ALA A 36 3.07 -0.86 -0.76
N GLU A 37 2.74 -2.14 -0.84
CA GLU A 37 1.97 -2.71 -1.93
C GLU A 37 0.58 -3.03 -1.41
N VAL A 38 -0.42 -2.32 -1.89
CA VAL A 38 -1.82 -2.53 -1.53
C VAL A 38 -2.45 -3.42 -2.60
N ILE A 39 -2.94 -4.58 -2.21
CA ILE A 39 -3.53 -5.55 -3.13
C ILE A 39 -5.04 -5.38 -3.10
N LEU A 40 -5.60 -4.84 -4.18
CA LEU A 40 -7.03 -4.57 -4.30
C LEU A 40 -7.76 -5.68 -5.03
N GLY A 41 -7.05 -6.45 -5.84
CA GLY A 41 -7.61 -7.55 -6.59
C GLY A 41 -6.53 -8.31 -7.34
N PRO A 42 -6.87 -9.35 -8.13
CA PRO A 42 -5.87 -10.21 -8.77
C PRO A 42 -4.89 -9.48 -9.68
N ALA A 43 -5.32 -8.42 -10.35
CA ALA A 43 -4.46 -7.63 -11.23
C ALA A 43 -4.50 -6.16 -10.88
N ASP A 44 -4.95 -5.83 -9.67
CA ASP A 44 -5.14 -4.44 -9.23
C ASP A 44 -4.39 -4.23 -7.92
N ARG A 45 -3.29 -3.50 -8.01
CA ARG A 45 -2.47 -3.16 -6.85
C ARG A 45 -1.93 -1.75 -7.00
N VAL A 46 -1.70 -1.11 -5.86
CA VAL A 46 -1.15 0.23 -5.79
C VAL A 46 0.14 0.18 -4.98
N ILE A 47 1.17 0.85 -5.45
CA ILE A 47 2.45 0.92 -4.76
C ILE A 47 2.70 2.37 -4.34
N VAL A 48 3.05 2.55 -3.08
CA VAL A 48 3.34 3.86 -2.49
C VAL A 48 4.71 3.79 -1.84
N ASP A 49 5.56 4.78 -2.13
CA ASP A 49 6.90 4.88 -1.57
C ASP A 49 7.01 6.05 -0.61
N ASP A 50 7.84 5.90 0.40
CA ASP A 50 8.14 6.97 1.33
C ASP A 50 9.52 6.73 1.96
N SER A 51 10.16 7.81 2.43
CA SER A 51 11.43 7.72 3.14
C SER A 51 11.26 7.36 4.61
N SER A 52 10.03 7.37 5.13
CA SER A 52 9.70 7.10 6.52
C SER A 52 8.60 6.06 6.61
N MET A 53 8.81 5.03 7.41
CA MET A 53 7.80 3.99 7.62
C MET A 53 6.55 4.56 8.31
N SER A 54 6.72 5.43 9.31
CA SER A 54 5.58 6.01 10.00
C SER A 54 4.74 6.90 9.08
N ASN A 55 5.38 7.68 8.20
CA ASN A 55 4.66 8.45 7.19
C ASN A 55 3.93 7.55 6.22
N LEU A 56 4.59 6.47 5.78
CA LEU A 56 4.00 5.51 4.88
C LEU A 56 2.75 4.87 5.48
N GLU A 57 2.83 4.44 6.73
CA GLU A 57 1.70 3.85 7.43
C GLU A 57 0.52 4.84 7.53
N ALA A 58 0.81 6.09 7.86
CA ALA A 58 -0.22 7.13 7.95
C ALA A 58 -0.87 7.39 6.58
N ARG A 59 -0.07 7.42 5.52
CA ARG A 59 -0.59 7.58 4.16
C ARG A 59 -1.46 6.41 3.74
N ILE A 60 -1.03 5.20 4.05
CA ILE A 60 -1.80 3.98 3.73
C ILE A 60 -3.14 3.97 4.45
N ALA A 61 -3.18 4.42 5.71
CA ALA A 61 -4.43 4.48 6.48
C ALA A 61 -5.50 5.34 5.80
N HIS A 62 -5.08 6.39 5.09
CA HIS A 62 -6.01 7.24 4.34
C HIS A 62 -6.22 6.76 2.91
N LEU A 63 -5.17 6.27 2.28
CA LEU A 63 -5.18 5.95 0.86
C LEU A 63 -5.98 4.68 0.56
N VAL A 64 -5.94 3.67 1.43
CA VAL A 64 -6.64 2.41 1.17
C VAL A 64 -8.16 2.62 1.11
N PRO A 65 -8.80 3.24 2.11
CA PRO A 65 -10.24 3.48 2.01
C PRO A 65 -10.62 4.35 0.81
N ALA A 66 -9.85 5.39 0.53
CA ALA A 66 -10.12 6.28 -0.59
C ALA A 66 -10.01 5.54 -1.94
N THR A 67 -9.00 4.72 -2.09
CA THR A 67 -8.78 3.96 -3.32
C THR A 67 -9.87 2.92 -3.52
N VAL A 68 -10.22 2.19 -2.46
CA VAL A 68 -11.32 1.20 -2.52
C VAL A 68 -12.61 1.89 -2.91
N TYR A 69 -12.91 3.04 -2.30
CA TYR A 69 -14.12 3.79 -2.62
C TYR A 69 -14.13 4.21 -4.09
N CYS A 70 -13.01 4.70 -4.62
CA CYS A 70 -12.91 5.08 -6.03
C CYS A 70 -13.13 3.88 -6.96
N ARG A 71 -12.61 2.70 -6.61
CA ARG A 71 -12.82 1.49 -7.40
C ARG A 71 -14.30 1.08 -7.38
N MET A 72 -14.96 1.21 -6.24
CA MET A 72 -16.40 0.91 -6.13
C MET A 72 -17.21 1.85 -7.02
N LEU A 73 -16.92 3.15 -7.00
CA LEU A 73 -17.61 4.12 -7.84
C LEU A 73 -17.40 3.83 -9.31
N ALA A 74 -16.19 3.53 -9.72
CA ALA A 74 -15.87 3.19 -11.11
C ALA A 74 -16.64 1.95 -11.57
N SER A 75 -16.77 0.96 -10.70
CA SER A 75 -17.52 -0.27 -10.98
C SER A 75 -19.00 0.02 -11.16
N GLN A 76 -19.56 0.95 -10.38
CA GLN A 76 -20.97 1.33 -10.48
C GLN A 76 -21.27 2.19 -11.71
N ALA A 77 -20.29 2.94 -12.16
CA ALA A 77 -20.46 3.85 -13.29
C ALA A 77 -20.40 3.16 -14.66
N ALA A 78 -19.97 1.90 -14.67
CA ALA A 78 -19.82 1.14 -15.91
C ALA A 78 -21.14 0.60 -16.45
#